data_214eaecf4a4521a08ec81349cf2e4af7
#
_entry.id   214eaecf4a4521a08ec81349cf2e4af7
#
_cell.length_a   1.000
_cell.length_b   1.000
_cell.length_c   1.000
_cell.angle_alpha   90.00
_cell.angle_beta   90.00
_cell.angle_gamma   90.00
#
_symmetry.space_group_name_H-M   'P 1'
#
loop_
_entity.id
_entity.type
_entity.pdbx_description
1 polymer ?
#
loop_
_entity_poly.entity_id
_entity_poly.type
_entity_poly.pdbx_seq_one_letter_code
_entity_poly.pdbx_strand_id
1 'polypeptide(L)'
;MSMAEARVAGSQRQEEQKQALLEAAEAAVQDAHDKAAQRRGGTSSNTSRIVVSVLGLGIFAVGIYILSMRPNWFFTPPPPAESVQIQEASVRLMLVREASRVRRYRAEHGKLPATLADAGSTLTSITYTPQGDSTFRLVTNWGETTIGLSSSDSVGPFLGNSLKTIASRGRP
;
A
#
# COMPACT_ATOMS: atom_id res chain seq x y z
N MET A 1 -8.08 -19.14 -61.87
CA MET A 1 -7.80 -19.60 -60.49
C MET A 1 -8.93 -19.09 -59.61
N SER A 2 -9.79 -19.98 -59.11
CA SER A 2 -11.01 -19.62 -58.37
C SER A 2 -10.69 -19.20 -56.94
N MET A 3 -11.39 -18.20 -56.42
CA MET A 3 -11.29 -17.75 -55.01
C MET A 3 -11.48 -18.89 -53.99
N ALA A 4 -12.09 -19.99 -54.39
CA ALA A 4 -12.32 -21.15 -53.54
C ALA A 4 -11.00 -21.95 -53.33
N GLU A 5 -10.14 -22.06 -54.32
CA GLU A 5 -8.85 -22.78 -54.19
C GLU A 5 -7.87 -22.04 -53.28
N ALA A 6 -7.86 -20.71 -53.26
CA ALA A 6 -7.02 -19.90 -52.38
C ALA A 6 -7.40 -20.04 -50.89
N ARG A 7 -8.72 -20.21 -50.59
CA ARG A 7 -9.18 -20.44 -49.23
C ARG A 7 -8.81 -21.82 -48.68
N VAL A 8 -8.90 -22.86 -49.52
CA VAL A 8 -8.53 -24.23 -49.12
C VAL A 8 -7.05 -24.33 -48.86
N ALA A 9 -6.20 -23.72 -49.67
CA ALA A 9 -4.76 -23.70 -49.49
C ALA A 9 -4.34 -22.90 -48.22
N GLY A 10 -5.10 -21.86 -47.82
CA GLY A 10 -4.86 -21.11 -46.61
C GLY A 10 -5.20 -21.90 -45.35
N SER A 11 -6.29 -22.68 -45.35
CA SER A 11 -6.69 -23.50 -44.21
C SER A 11 -5.74 -24.69 -43.97
N GLN A 12 -5.28 -25.31 -45.04
CA GLN A 12 -4.29 -26.40 -44.93
C GLN A 12 -2.96 -25.94 -44.33
N ARG A 13 -2.47 -24.77 -44.72
CA ARG A 13 -1.26 -24.19 -44.12
C ARG A 13 -1.43 -23.84 -42.63
N GLN A 14 -2.60 -23.42 -42.21
CA GLN A 14 -2.87 -23.15 -40.79
C GLN A 14 -2.93 -24.43 -39.96
N GLU A 15 -3.45 -25.51 -40.53
CA GLU A 15 -3.47 -26.81 -39.84
C GLU A 15 -2.07 -27.43 -39.75
N GLU A 16 -1.27 -27.35 -40.81
CA GLU A 16 0.13 -27.77 -40.76
C GLU A 16 0.95 -26.98 -39.74
N GLN A 17 0.75 -25.67 -39.65
CA GLN A 17 1.40 -24.85 -38.61
C GLN A 17 0.97 -25.21 -37.18
N LYS A 18 -0.30 -25.51 -36.98
CA LYS A 18 -0.79 -25.96 -35.66
C LYS A 18 -0.22 -27.31 -35.26
N GLN A 19 -0.15 -28.26 -36.22
CA GLN A 19 0.45 -29.58 -35.98
C GLN A 19 1.94 -29.45 -35.66
N ALA A 20 2.69 -28.65 -36.40
CA ALA A 20 4.12 -28.40 -36.13
C ALA A 20 4.33 -27.73 -34.73
N LEU A 21 3.44 -26.83 -34.32
CA LEU A 21 3.51 -26.22 -32.99
C LEU A 21 3.19 -27.22 -31.88
N LEU A 22 2.24 -28.14 -32.09
CA LEU A 22 1.89 -29.17 -31.12
C LEU A 22 3.04 -30.16 -30.95
N GLU A 23 3.64 -30.63 -32.06
CA GLU A 23 4.84 -31.52 -32.03
C GLU A 23 6.04 -30.84 -31.32
N ALA A 24 6.28 -29.56 -31.59
CA ALA A 24 7.33 -28.80 -30.92
C ALA A 24 7.06 -28.63 -29.42
N ALA A 25 5.79 -28.43 -29.03
CA ALA A 25 5.41 -28.35 -27.64
C ALA A 25 5.54 -29.68 -26.90
N GLU A 26 5.14 -30.79 -27.53
CA GLU A 26 5.31 -32.15 -26.96
C GLU A 26 6.78 -32.51 -26.81
N ALA A 27 7.62 -32.21 -27.82
CA ALA A 27 9.06 -32.43 -27.75
C ALA A 27 9.70 -31.59 -26.60
N ALA A 28 9.27 -30.36 -26.40
CA ALA A 28 9.76 -29.51 -25.32
C ALA A 28 9.36 -30.04 -23.94
N VAL A 29 8.14 -30.57 -23.80
CA VAL A 29 7.65 -31.18 -22.55
C VAL A 29 8.43 -32.47 -22.25
N GLN A 30 8.69 -33.32 -23.27
CA GLN A 30 9.49 -34.53 -23.09
C GLN A 30 10.94 -34.20 -22.71
N ASP A 31 11.57 -33.23 -23.36
CA ASP A 31 12.92 -32.79 -23.00
C ASP A 31 13.00 -32.23 -21.58
N ALA A 32 11.97 -31.51 -21.15
CA ALA A 32 11.84 -31.03 -19.76
C ALA A 32 11.66 -32.18 -18.75
N HIS A 33 10.89 -33.20 -19.10
CA HIS A 33 10.71 -34.41 -18.29
C HIS A 33 11.97 -35.22 -18.16
N ASP A 34 12.69 -35.44 -19.27
CA ASP A 34 13.95 -36.16 -19.29
C ASP A 34 15.07 -35.46 -18.53
N LYS A 35 15.14 -34.14 -18.64
CA LYS A 35 16.03 -33.32 -17.82
C LYS A 35 15.68 -33.34 -16.33
N ALA A 36 14.41 -33.39 -16.00
CA ALA A 36 13.93 -33.52 -14.58
C ALA A 36 14.26 -34.93 -14.05
N ALA A 37 14.08 -35.99 -14.86
CA ALA A 37 14.44 -37.36 -14.50
C ALA A 37 15.94 -37.53 -14.33
N GLN A 38 16.73 -36.92 -15.21
CA GLN A 38 18.20 -36.96 -15.16
C GLN A 38 18.75 -36.21 -13.93
N ARG A 39 18.08 -35.12 -13.50
CA ARG A 39 18.38 -34.44 -12.23
C ARG A 39 18.01 -35.28 -11.01
N ARG A 40 17.00 -36.13 -11.07
CA ARG A 40 16.61 -37.05 -9.98
C ARG A 40 17.47 -38.31 -9.91
N GLY A 41 18.05 -38.74 -11.02
CA GLY A 41 18.93 -39.93 -11.12
C GLY A 41 20.41 -39.65 -10.81
N GLY A 42 20.79 -38.39 -10.72
CA GLY A 42 22.12 -38.00 -10.25
C GLY A 42 22.27 -38.40 -8.78
N THR A 43 23.12 -39.43 -8.55
CA THR A 43 23.54 -39.93 -7.27
C THR A 43 23.63 -38.81 -6.25
N SER A 44 22.70 -38.81 -5.29
CA SER A 44 22.76 -38.00 -4.09
C SER A 44 24.04 -38.37 -3.34
N SER A 45 25.15 -37.81 -3.77
CA SER A 45 26.42 -37.92 -3.09
C SER A 45 26.18 -37.29 -1.69
N ASN A 46 26.63 -38.01 -0.65
CA ASN A 46 26.60 -37.49 0.71
C ASN A 46 27.19 -36.08 0.82
N THR A 47 28.06 -35.71 -0.08
CA THR A 47 28.66 -34.39 -0.27
C THR A 47 27.60 -33.31 -0.56
N SER A 48 26.60 -33.57 -1.38
CA SER A 48 25.52 -32.59 -1.69
C SER A 48 24.66 -32.34 -0.46
N ARG A 49 24.33 -33.36 0.32
CA ARG A 49 23.57 -33.20 1.57
C ARG A 49 24.34 -32.43 2.62
N ILE A 50 25.65 -32.69 2.74
CA ILE A 50 26.54 -31.95 3.66
C ILE A 50 26.61 -30.48 3.25
N VAL A 51 26.80 -30.17 1.96
CA VAL A 51 26.87 -28.78 1.46
C VAL A 51 25.57 -28.03 1.74
N VAL A 52 24.40 -28.63 1.48
CA VAL A 52 23.11 -28.00 1.78
C VAL A 52 22.91 -27.79 3.28
N SER A 53 23.31 -28.76 4.10
CA SER A 53 23.22 -28.62 5.55
C SER A 53 24.14 -27.54 6.12
N VAL A 54 25.36 -27.44 5.60
CA VAL A 54 26.34 -26.40 6.02
C VAL A 54 25.85 -25.02 5.59
N LEU A 55 25.29 -24.89 4.37
CA LEU A 55 24.72 -23.64 3.88
C LEU A 55 23.51 -23.22 4.72
N GLY A 56 22.63 -24.17 5.03
CA GLY A 56 21.45 -23.93 5.88
C GLY A 56 21.84 -23.48 7.31
N LEU A 57 22.85 -24.13 7.89
CA LEU A 57 23.37 -23.77 9.21
C LEU A 57 24.00 -22.38 9.19
N GLY A 58 24.74 -22.04 8.12
CA GLY A 58 25.32 -20.70 7.93
C GLY A 58 24.26 -19.60 7.88
N ILE A 59 23.21 -19.79 7.06
CA ILE A 59 22.10 -18.81 6.97
C ILE A 59 21.39 -18.68 8.32
N PHE A 60 21.18 -19.78 9.05
CA PHE A 60 20.54 -19.76 10.35
C PHE A 60 21.40 -19.05 11.40
N ALA A 61 22.71 -19.27 11.41
CA ALA A 61 23.65 -18.56 12.29
C ALA A 61 23.69 -17.05 12.02
N VAL A 62 23.68 -16.64 10.74
CA VAL A 62 23.57 -15.22 10.35
C VAL A 62 22.24 -14.62 10.79
N GLY A 63 21.13 -15.36 10.68
CA GLY A 63 19.81 -14.95 11.16
C GLY A 63 19.80 -14.70 12.67
N ILE A 64 20.37 -15.64 13.46
CA ILE A 64 20.52 -15.47 14.92
C ILE A 64 21.43 -14.30 15.25
N TYR A 65 22.52 -14.12 14.52
CA TYR A 65 23.45 -12.99 14.72
C TYR A 65 22.72 -11.65 14.49
N ILE A 66 21.98 -11.50 13.42
CA ILE A 66 21.19 -10.29 13.12
C ILE A 66 20.13 -10.05 14.20
N LEU A 67 19.44 -11.10 14.67
CA LEU A 67 18.43 -10.98 15.72
C LEU A 67 19.04 -10.60 17.07
N SER A 68 20.21 -11.14 17.40
CA SER A 68 20.87 -10.93 18.71
C SER A 68 21.60 -9.61 18.81
N MET A 69 22.31 -9.23 17.75
CA MET A 69 23.13 -8.03 17.74
C MET A 69 22.37 -6.76 17.36
N ARG A 70 21.17 -6.87 16.76
CA ARG A 70 20.37 -5.73 16.27
C ARG A 70 21.25 -4.63 15.67
N PRO A 71 22.03 -4.91 14.62
CA PRO A 71 22.97 -3.93 14.10
C PRO A 71 22.20 -2.67 13.68
N ASN A 72 22.62 -1.50 14.16
CA ASN A 72 21.96 -0.21 13.97
C ASN A 72 21.75 0.17 12.48
N TRP A 73 22.51 -0.43 11.56
CA TRP A 73 22.37 -0.22 10.13
C TRP A 73 21.18 -1.00 9.53
N PHE A 74 20.68 -2.03 10.23
CA PHE A 74 19.54 -2.84 9.77
C PHE A 74 18.21 -2.37 10.39
N PHE A 75 18.29 -1.78 11.58
CA PHE A 75 17.11 -1.25 12.27
C PHE A 75 17.22 0.28 12.27
N THR A 76 16.49 0.94 11.40
CA THR A 76 16.28 2.39 11.55
C THR A 76 15.64 2.63 12.91
N PRO A 77 16.28 3.44 13.78
CA PRO A 77 15.65 3.79 15.04
C PRO A 77 14.27 4.38 14.75
N PRO A 78 13.27 4.08 15.58
CA PRO A 78 11.97 4.71 15.42
C PRO A 78 12.18 6.23 15.41
N PRO A 79 11.48 6.96 14.53
CA PRO A 79 11.58 8.41 14.51
C PRO A 79 11.34 8.94 15.93
N PRO A 80 12.08 9.96 16.37
CA PRO A 80 11.90 10.53 17.70
C PRO A 80 10.43 10.89 17.88
N ALA A 81 9.88 10.56 19.05
CA ALA A 81 8.49 10.86 19.36
C ALA A 81 8.25 12.36 19.14
N GLU A 82 7.30 12.70 18.28
CA GLU A 82 6.93 14.08 18.02
C GLU A 82 6.52 14.76 19.33
N SER A 83 6.92 16.00 19.51
CA SER A 83 6.49 16.77 20.68
C SER A 83 4.96 16.88 20.70
N VAL A 84 4.39 16.84 21.89
CA VAL A 84 2.95 16.98 22.13
C VAL A 84 2.36 18.19 21.37
N GLN A 85 3.13 19.29 21.31
CA GLN A 85 2.71 20.51 20.60
C GLN A 85 2.61 20.31 19.07
N ILE A 86 3.51 19.54 18.47
CA ILE A 86 3.44 19.24 17.02
C ILE A 86 2.26 18.34 16.72
N GLN A 87 2.02 17.36 17.57
CA GLN A 87 0.87 16.45 17.41
C GLN A 87 -0.46 17.21 17.55
N GLU A 88 -0.60 18.06 18.59
CA GLU A 88 -1.79 18.90 18.77
C GLU A 88 -2.01 19.84 17.56
N ALA A 89 -0.95 20.48 17.10
CA ALA A 89 -1.01 21.36 15.93
C ALA A 89 -1.45 20.58 14.67
N SER A 90 -1.01 19.37 14.50
CA SER A 90 -1.41 18.48 13.39
C SER A 90 -2.90 18.13 13.47
N VAL A 91 -3.42 17.83 14.68
CA VAL A 91 -4.84 17.55 14.90
C VAL A 91 -5.71 18.77 14.58
N ARG A 92 -5.30 19.97 15.00
CA ARG A 92 -6.02 21.22 14.68
C ARG A 92 -6.07 21.47 13.17
N LEU A 93 -4.95 21.28 12.45
CA LEU A 93 -4.94 21.40 10.98
C LEU A 93 -5.83 20.37 10.30
N MET A 94 -5.84 19.14 10.81
CA MET A 94 -6.70 18.09 10.31
C MET A 94 -8.18 18.47 10.43
N LEU A 95 -8.62 18.99 11.59
CA LEU A 95 -9.99 19.46 11.78
C LEU A 95 -10.36 20.60 10.82
N VAL A 96 -9.46 21.57 10.61
CA VAL A 96 -9.68 22.67 9.64
C VAL A 96 -9.81 22.16 8.22
N ARG A 97 -9.00 21.18 7.84
CA ARG A 97 -9.08 20.54 6.51
C ARG A 97 -10.43 19.84 6.32
N GLU A 98 -10.89 19.10 7.31
CA GLU A 98 -12.19 18.42 7.23
C GLU A 98 -13.35 19.44 7.25
N ALA A 99 -13.28 20.48 8.04
CA ALA A 99 -14.25 21.58 8.00
C ALA A 99 -14.33 22.24 6.61
N SER A 100 -13.19 22.38 5.93
CA SER A 100 -13.15 22.92 4.58
C SER A 100 -13.80 21.97 3.55
N ARG A 101 -13.68 20.66 3.74
CA ARG A 101 -14.39 19.65 2.90
C ARG A 101 -15.90 19.74 3.06
N VAL A 102 -16.37 19.84 4.32
CA VAL A 102 -17.81 20.00 4.63
C VAL A 102 -18.35 21.29 4.03
N ARG A 103 -17.61 22.41 4.15
CA ARG A 103 -18.02 23.69 3.54
C ARG A 103 -18.08 23.61 2.01
N ARG A 104 -17.12 22.94 1.38
CA ARG A 104 -17.10 22.72 -0.08
C ARG A 104 -18.31 21.89 -0.50
N TYR A 105 -18.55 20.76 0.15
CA TYR A 105 -19.71 19.92 -0.13
C TYR A 105 -21.03 20.73 -0.06
N ARG A 106 -21.17 21.56 0.98
CA ARG A 106 -22.34 22.43 1.10
C ARG A 106 -22.44 23.45 -0.03
N ALA A 107 -21.32 24.03 -0.46
CA ALA A 107 -21.32 24.98 -1.58
C ALA A 107 -21.74 24.32 -2.89
N GLU A 108 -21.37 23.07 -3.10
CA GLU A 108 -21.68 22.29 -4.31
C GLU A 108 -23.12 21.72 -4.30
N HIS A 109 -23.62 21.31 -3.13
CA HIS A 109 -24.91 20.59 -3.01
C HIS A 109 -26.01 21.39 -2.33
N GLY A 110 -25.74 22.58 -1.83
CA GLY A 110 -26.72 23.46 -1.13
C GLY A 110 -27.11 23.00 0.28
N LYS A 111 -26.65 21.84 0.75
CA LYS A 111 -26.94 21.24 2.04
C LYS A 111 -25.69 20.64 2.67
N LEU A 112 -25.72 20.46 4.00
CA LEU A 112 -24.67 19.75 4.71
C LEU A 112 -24.66 18.25 4.35
N PRO A 113 -23.48 17.60 4.33
CA PRO A 113 -23.39 16.16 4.17
C PRO A 113 -24.02 15.45 5.36
N ALA A 114 -24.60 14.27 5.17
CA ALA A 114 -25.12 13.46 6.26
C ALA A 114 -23.97 12.87 7.10
N THR A 115 -22.87 12.51 6.43
CA THR A 115 -21.67 11.97 7.06
C THR A 115 -20.42 12.66 6.51
N LEU A 116 -19.29 12.55 7.22
CA LEU A 116 -17.99 13.03 6.69
C LEU A 116 -17.55 12.29 5.43
N ALA A 117 -17.95 11.02 5.29
CA ALA A 117 -17.64 10.23 4.10
C ALA A 117 -18.30 10.82 2.84
N ASP A 118 -19.50 11.36 2.94
CA ASP A 118 -20.19 12.04 1.83
C ASP A 118 -19.41 13.28 1.36
N ALA A 119 -18.71 13.95 2.26
CA ALA A 119 -17.82 15.07 1.96
C ALA A 119 -16.43 14.61 1.46
N GLY A 120 -16.24 13.30 1.21
CA GLY A 120 -14.99 12.72 0.72
C GLY A 120 -13.90 12.56 1.79
N SER A 121 -14.28 12.48 3.07
CA SER A 121 -13.36 12.15 4.14
C SER A 121 -13.20 10.64 4.30
N THR A 122 -11.98 10.20 4.55
CA THR A 122 -11.65 8.82 4.91
C THR A 122 -11.33 8.64 6.40
N LEU A 123 -11.44 9.72 7.18
CA LEU A 123 -11.06 9.73 8.59
C LEU A 123 -12.22 9.26 9.46
N THR A 124 -11.97 8.23 10.26
CA THR A 124 -12.94 7.67 11.21
C THR A 124 -12.74 8.20 12.65
N SER A 125 -11.62 8.89 12.90
CA SER A 125 -11.28 9.44 14.22
C SER A 125 -11.98 10.76 14.55
N ILE A 126 -12.72 11.33 13.61
CA ILE A 126 -13.43 12.61 13.79
C ILE A 126 -14.92 12.35 13.88
N THR A 127 -15.53 12.78 14.96
CA THR A 127 -16.98 12.80 15.13
C THR A 127 -17.54 14.06 14.47
N TYR A 128 -18.42 13.88 13.49
CA TYR A 128 -19.14 14.95 12.82
C TYR A 128 -20.58 14.99 13.28
N THR A 129 -21.04 16.17 13.65
CA THR A 129 -22.42 16.40 14.07
C THR A 129 -22.98 17.61 13.32
N PRO A 130 -23.91 17.41 12.37
CA PRO A 130 -24.63 18.52 11.78
C PRO A 130 -25.56 19.16 12.83
N GLN A 131 -25.60 20.48 12.83
CA GLN A 131 -26.47 21.28 13.72
C GLN A 131 -27.36 22.18 12.87
N GLY A 132 -28.55 21.68 12.50
CA GLY A 132 -29.44 22.37 11.56
C GLY A 132 -28.94 22.32 10.12
N ASP A 133 -29.35 23.27 9.28
CA ASP A 133 -29.12 23.25 7.83
C ASP A 133 -27.78 23.83 7.39
N SER A 134 -27.13 24.59 8.30
CA SER A 134 -25.94 25.36 7.89
C SER A 134 -24.77 25.28 8.85
N THR A 135 -24.96 24.74 10.03
CA THR A 135 -23.94 24.66 11.08
C THR A 135 -23.59 23.22 11.37
N PHE A 136 -22.33 22.99 11.72
CA PHE A 136 -21.82 21.67 12.08
C PHE A 136 -20.73 21.79 13.14
N ARG A 137 -20.48 20.69 13.81
CA ARG A 137 -19.40 20.54 14.78
C ARG A 137 -18.56 19.32 14.45
N LEU A 138 -17.25 19.49 14.49
CA LEU A 138 -16.24 18.44 14.37
C LEU A 138 -15.57 18.27 15.72
N VAL A 139 -15.43 17.03 16.17
CA VAL A 139 -14.80 16.71 17.46
C VAL A 139 -13.87 15.52 17.24
N THR A 140 -12.70 15.57 17.82
CA THR A 140 -11.77 14.44 17.87
C THR A 140 -11.14 14.35 19.25
N ASN A 141 -10.84 13.13 19.67
CA ASN A 141 -10.10 12.87 20.90
C ASN A 141 -8.62 12.74 20.57
N TRP A 142 -7.80 13.45 21.33
CA TRP A 142 -6.37 13.38 21.26
C TRP A 142 -5.78 13.16 22.66
N GLY A 143 -5.31 11.94 22.94
CA GLY A 143 -5.00 11.53 24.31
C GLY A 143 -6.21 11.65 25.21
N GLU A 144 -6.05 12.37 26.32
CA GLU A 144 -7.14 12.67 27.27
C GLU A 144 -7.90 13.96 26.92
N THR A 145 -7.47 14.69 25.89
CA THR A 145 -8.05 15.98 25.52
C THR A 145 -8.98 15.84 24.33
N THR A 146 -10.15 16.48 24.41
CA THR A 146 -11.10 16.58 23.31
C THR A 146 -10.91 17.92 22.61
N ILE A 147 -10.62 17.89 21.31
CA ILE A 147 -10.47 19.09 20.48
C ILE A 147 -11.68 19.18 19.56
N GLY A 148 -12.39 20.30 19.61
CA GLY A 148 -13.58 20.53 18.78
C GLY A 148 -13.44 21.80 17.94
N LEU A 149 -14.06 21.79 16.75
CA LEU A 149 -14.18 22.92 15.84
C LEU A 149 -15.62 23.05 15.40
N SER A 150 -16.22 24.22 15.60
CA SER A 150 -17.54 24.55 15.07
C SER A 150 -17.45 25.28 13.73
N SER A 151 -18.49 25.19 12.92
CA SER A 151 -18.60 25.95 11.67
C SER A 151 -18.58 27.46 11.86
N SER A 152 -18.96 27.96 13.05
CA SER A 152 -18.96 29.37 13.46
C SER A 152 -17.57 29.84 13.92
N ASP A 153 -16.67 28.93 14.24
CA ASP A 153 -15.36 29.28 14.76
C ASP A 153 -14.48 29.88 13.67
N SER A 154 -13.73 30.93 14.02
CA SER A 154 -12.75 31.52 13.15
C SER A 154 -11.52 30.63 13.08
N VAL A 155 -11.09 30.29 11.87
CA VAL A 155 -9.96 29.38 11.62
C VAL A 155 -8.64 29.92 12.18
N GLY A 156 -8.40 31.23 12.10
CA GLY A 156 -7.18 31.85 12.59
C GLY A 156 -6.95 31.67 14.08
N PRO A 157 -7.87 32.10 14.96
CA PRO A 157 -7.80 31.87 16.40
C PRO A 157 -7.76 30.40 16.79
N PHE A 158 -8.49 29.54 16.09
CA PHE A 158 -8.48 28.09 16.34
C PHE A 158 -7.11 27.47 16.07
N LEU A 159 -6.46 27.84 14.97
CA LEU A 159 -5.12 27.37 14.65
C LEU A 159 -4.04 27.99 15.55
N GLY A 160 -4.21 29.23 16.00
CA GLY A 160 -3.23 29.91 16.83
C GLY A 160 -1.81 29.81 16.25
N ASN A 161 -0.88 29.24 17.00
CA ASN A 161 0.51 29.03 16.58
C ASN A 161 0.74 27.69 15.85
N SER A 162 -0.28 26.89 15.60
CA SER A 162 -0.14 25.54 15.03
C SER A 162 0.63 25.52 13.70
N LEU A 163 0.42 26.51 12.82
CA LEU A 163 1.14 26.61 11.57
C LEU A 163 2.64 26.85 11.78
N LYS A 164 3.04 27.70 12.72
CA LYS A 164 4.44 27.95 13.07
C LYS A 164 5.09 26.71 13.68
N THR A 165 4.39 26.05 14.55
CA THR A 165 4.83 24.81 15.22
C THR A 165 5.10 23.70 14.19
N ILE A 166 4.24 23.54 13.19
CA ILE A 166 4.46 22.54 12.13
C ILE A 166 5.59 22.97 11.18
N ALA A 167 5.69 24.26 10.85
CA ALA A 167 6.77 24.77 10.02
C ALA A 167 8.16 24.59 10.66
N SER A 168 8.24 24.55 11.98
CA SER A 168 9.49 24.27 12.72
C SER A 168 9.90 22.78 12.72
N ARG A 169 8.98 21.85 12.33
CA ARG A 169 9.22 20.41 12.28
C ARG A 169 10.38 20.00 11.34
N GLY A 170 10.60 20.75 10.28
CA GLY A 170 11.60 20.46 9.25
C GLY A 170 12.92 21.24 9.37
N ARG A 171 13.12 22.01 10.44
CA ARG A 171 14.37 22.72 10.69
C ARG A 171 15.16 21.98 11.74
N PRO A 172 16.33 21.43 11.40
CA PRO A 172 17.29 20.86 12.36
C PRO A 172 17.85 21.94 13.26
#